data_aab1941723efff2882002fc0615098a8
#
_entry.id   aab1941723efff2882002fc0615098a8
#
_cell.length_a   1.000
_cell.length_b   1.000
_cell.length_c   1.000
_cell.angle_alpha   90.00
_cell.angle_beta   90.00
_cell.angle_gamma   90.00
#
_symmetry.space_group_name_H-M   'P 1'
#
loop_
_entity.id
_entity.type
_entity.pdbx_description
1 polymer ?
#
loop_
_entity_poly.entity_id
_entity_poly.type
_entity_poly.pdbx_seq_one_letter_code
_entity_poly.pdbx_strand_id
1 'polypeptide(L)'
;AAAFVVAAPAPTIEKLDPALDALVAADVQIEKVGTGYGWAEGPIWCKDRFVFSDVPKNVAFAWKRGDAEPAVFLKPSGTDEPSDLQGSNGLAVDGKGNLLLCQHGARRVGQSLGDGKFKPLATTFEGRKFNSPNDLAIAADGSVYFTDPPYGLPKGQKAEQDFHGVYKLAADGKVTLVSKAVKWPNGIALSRDQKQVYLAVSDSANTRVTVCDLDGGNLRDVFVAQPLKKAGRPGGCDGLKLDAEGNIWTTGPGGVLILSPQGKHLGSIL
;
A
#
# COMPACT_ATOMS: atom_id res chain seq x y z
N ALA A 1 27.67 -18.80 -21.15
CA ALA A 1 28.10 -18.21 -19.89
C ALA A 1 26.99 -18.38 -18.88
N ALA A 2 27.21 -19.19 -17.83
CA ALA A 2 26.28 -19.33 -16.72
C ALA A 2 26.28 -18.03 -15.92
N ALA A 3 25.15 -17.34 -15.87
CA ALA A 3 24.98 -16.22 -14.99
C ALA A 3 24.98 -16.73 -13.54
N PHE A 4 25.95 -16.33 -12.74
CA PHE A 4 25.93 -16.53 -11.31
C PHE A 4 24.81 -15.67 -10.74
N VAL A 5 23.70 -16.29 -10.38
CA VAL A 5 22.67 -15.62 -9.55
C VAL A 5 23.25 -15.57 -8.14
N VAL A 6 23.77 -14.42 -7.76
CA VAL A 6 24.13 -14.16 -6.36
C VAL A 6 22.81 -14.18 -5.58
N ALA A 7 22.67 -15.13 -4.68
CA ALA A 7 21.50 -15.15 -3.78
C ALA A 7 21.46 -13.84 -2.99
N ALA A 8 20.29 -13.22 -2.92
CA ALA A 8 20.11 -12.05 -2.06
C ALA A 8 20.49 -12.43 -0.61
N PRO A 9 21.13 -11.53 0.14
CA PRO A 9 21.46 -11.79 1.53
C PRO A 9 20.18 -12.13 2.32
N ALA A 10 20.33 -12.96 3.34
CA ALA A 10 19.22 -13.25 4.24
C ALA A 10 18.72 -11.93 4.87
N PRO A 11 17.40 -11.74 4.99
CA PRO A 11 16.88 -10.55 5.63
C PRO A 11 17.35 -10.47 7.09
N THR A 12 17.64 -9.26 7.54
CA THR A 12 18.17 -8.98 8.88
C THR A 12 17.33 -7.90 9.56
N ILE A 13 17.36 -7.87 10.89
CA ILE A 13 16.71 -6.84 11.68
C ILE A 13 17.75 -5.88 12.21
N GLU A 14 17.67 -4.65 11.79
CA GLU A 14 18.47 -3.54 12.30
C GLU A 14 17.75 -2.90 13.47
N LYS A 15 18.31 -2.97 14.66
CA LYS A 15 17.79 -2.32 15.86
C LYS A 15 18.49 -0.98 16.09
N LEU A 16 17.71 0.09 16.10
CA LEU A 16 18.19 1.47 16.33
C LEU A 16 17.76 2.01 17.68
N ASP A 17 16.68 1.46 18.25
CA ASP A 17 16.12 1.88 19.53
C ASP A 17 15.66 0.68 20.36
N PRO A 18 15.85 0.70 21.71
CA PRO A 18 15.38 -0.38 22.59
C PRO A 18 13.86 -0.63 22.51
N ALA A 19 13.04 0.38 22.17
CA ALA A 19 11.60 0.22 22.03
C ALA A 19 11.20 -0.77 20.93
N LEU A 20 12.09 -1.12 19.99
CA LEU A 20 11.86 -2.14 19.00
C LEU A 20 11.62 -3.52 19.63
N ASP A 21 12.22 -3.82 20.80
CA ASP A 21 12.10 -5.12 21.46
C ASP A 21 10.65 -5.46 21.85
N ALA A 22 9.81 -4.44 22.05
CA ALA A 22 8.39 -4.63 22.32
C ALA A 22 7.59 -5.02 21.07
N LEU A 23 8.13 -4.76 19.86
CA LEU A 23 7.45 -4.96 18.58
C LEU A 23 7.99 -6.18 17.83
N VAL A 24 9.28 -6.46 17.97
CA VAL A 24 9.97 -7.52 17.23
C VAL A 24 10.80 -8.32 18.24
N ALA A 25 10.44 -9.57 18.44
CA ALA A 25 11.18 -10.43 19.35
C ALA A 25 12.63 -10.65 18.87
N ALA A 26 13.56 -10.77 19.81
CA ALA A 26 14.99 -10.88 19.49
C ALA A 26 15.34 -12.15 18.69
N ASP A 27 14.54 -13.19 18.80
CA ASP A 27 14.70 -14.50 18.15
C ASP A 27 13.76 -14.70 16.95
N VAL A 28 13.05 -13.65 16.53
CA VAL A 28 12.11 -13.73 15.40
C VAL A 28 12.83 -14.18 14.13
N GLN A 29 12.20 -15.07 13.39
CA GLN A 29 12.68 -15.52 12.09
C GLN A 29 11.82 -14.91 10.99
N ILE A 30 12.48 -14.42 9.92
CA ILE A 30 11.80 -13.91 8.73
C ILE A 30 11.62 -15.08 7.78
N GLU A 31 10.36 -15.46 7.56
CA GLU A 31 9.98 -16.56 6.68
C GLU A 31 9.68 -16.05 5.27
N LYS A 32 10.32 -16.65 4.25
CA LYS A 32 9.99 -16.40 2.85
C LYS A 32 8.90 -17.35 2.40
N VAL A 33 7.68 -16.87 2.26
CA VAL A 33 6.50 -17.69 1.91
C VAL A 33 6.28 -17.85 0.41
N GLY A 34 6.98 -17.10 -0.45
CA GLY A 34 6.86 -17.25 -1.89
C GLY A 34 7.86 -16.42 -2.69
N THR A 35 7.98 -16.72 -3.98
CA THR A 35 8.88 -16.05 -4.93
C THR A 35 8.27 -15.98 -6.33
N GLY A 36 8.93 -15.24 -7.25
CA GLY A 36 8.57 -15.22 -8.66
C GLY A 36 7.41 -14.28 -8.99
N TYR A 37 7.09 -13.36 -8.10
CA TYR A 37 6.12 -12.28 -8.36
C TYR A 37 6.77 -11.18 -9.18
N GLY A 38 5.97 -10.54 -10.04
CA GLY A 38 6.43 -9.39 -10.80
C GLY A 38 6.57 -8.14 -9.93
N TRP A 39 5.53 -7.86 -9.13
CA TRP A 39 5.50 -6.75 -8.18
C TRP A 39 4.45 -7.06 -7.11
N ALA A 40 4.90 -7.53 -5.94
CA ALA A 40 4.00 -7.91 -4.84
C ALA A 40 3.61 -6.68 -4.03
N GLU A 41 2.30 -6.43 -3.89
CA GLU A 41 1.73 -5.22 -3.29
C GLU A 41 0.52 -5.50 -2.41
N GLY A 42 0.13 -4.51 -1.62
CA GLY A 42 -1.12 -4.46 -0.89
C GLY A 42 -1.34 -5.62 0.10
N PRO A 43 -0.35 -5.99 0.91
CA PRO A 43 -0.51 -7.12 1.82
C PRO A 43 -1.59 -6.85 2.86
N ILE A 44 -2.51 -7.81 3.03
CA ILE A 44 -3.60 -7.74 4.01
C ILE A 44 -3.93 -9.12 4.59
N TRP A 45 -4.29 -9.15 5.86
CA TRP A 45 -4.89 -10.34 6.45
C TRP A 45 -6.39 -10.36 6.15
N CYS A 46 -6.86 -11.35 5.40
CA CYS A 46 -8.25 -11.50 5.01
C CYS A 46 -8.79 -12.81 5.56
N LYS A 47 -9.67 -12.75 6.57
CA LYS A 47 -10.21 -13.90 7.29
C LYS A 47 -9.09 -14.72 7.96
N ASP A 48 -8.69 -15.85 7.35
CA ASP A 48 -7.73 -16.82 7.88
C ASP A 48 -6.44 -16.88 7.05
N ARG A 49 -6.25 -15.95 6.13
CA ARG A 49 -5.14 -15.97 5.17
C ARG A 49 -4.56 -14.60 4.88
N PHE A 50 -3.31 -14.60 4.52
CA PHE A 50 -2.59 -13.45 4.00
C PHE A 50 -2.89 -13.34 2.50
N VAL A 51 -3.31 -12.16 2.04
CA VAL A 51 -3.61 -11.88 0.63
C VAL A 51 -2.73 -10.73 0.16
N PHE A 52 -2.24 -10.80 -1.08
CA PHE A 52 -1.47 -9.74 -1.71
C PHE A 52 -1.66 -9.75 -3.22
N SER A 53 -1.42 -8.62 -3.85
CA SER A 53 -1.50 -8.44 -5.31
C SER A 53 -0.17 -8.75 -5.99
N ASP A 54 -0.19 -9.36 -7.18
CA ASP A 54 0.89 -9.29 -8.16
C ASP A 54 0.43 -8.38 -9.31
N VAL A 55 0.79 -7.12 -9.20
CA VAL A 55 0.24 -6.04 -10.03
C VAL A 55 0.43 -6.29 -11.54
N PRO A 56 1.65 -6.62 -12.05
CA PRO A 56 1.85 -6.86 -13.49
C PRO A 56 1.12 -8.08 -14.01
N LYS A 57 0.88 -9.10 -13.17
CA LYS A 57 0.22 -10.33 -13.60
C LYS A 57 -1.30 -10.29 -13.53
N ASN A 58 -1.87 -9.20 -13.05
CA ASN A 58 -3.32 -9.04 -12.85
C ASN A 58 -3.92 -10.16 -11.99
N VAL A 59 -3.24 -10.49 -10.88
CA VAL A 59 -3.60 -11.58 -9.96
C VAL A 59 -3.44 -11.14 -8.52
N ALA A 60 -4.33 -11.58 -7.64
CA ALA A 60 -4.08 -11.60 -6.21
C ALA A 60 -3.82 -13.04 -5.76
N PHE A 61 -2.86 -13.21 -4.87
CA PHE A 61 -2.49 -14.48 -4.26
C PHE A 61 -2.93 -14.53 -2.81
N ALA A 62 -3.14 -15.74 -2.31
CA ALA A 62 -3.39 -15.96 -0.89
C ALA A 62 -2.47 -17.06 -0.36
N TRP A 63 -2.03 -16.89 0.88
CA TRP A 63 -1.25 -17.86 1.62
C TRP A 63 -1.83 -18.03 3.03
N LYS A 64 -1.91 -19.26 3.47
CA LYS A 64 -2.30 -19.62 4.81
C LYS A 64 -1.14 -20.34 5.49
N ARG A 65 -1.00 -20.15 6.81
CA ARG A 65 0.03 -20.86 7.56
C ARG A 65 -0.10 -22.37 7.36
N GLY A 66 0.98 -23.00 6.90
CA GLY A 66 1.04 -24.42 6.54
C GLY A 66 0.95 -24.71 5.04
N ASP A 67 0.57 -23.71 4.22
CA ASP A 67 0.65 -23.87 2.77
C ASP A 67 2.13 -23.85 2.33
N ALA A 68 2.46 -24.71 1.35
CA ALA A 68 3.82 -24.77 0.79
C ALA A 68 4.19 -23.49 0.03
N GLU A 69 3.22 -22.85 -0.64
CA GLU A 69 3.36 -21.61 -1.40
C GLU A 69 2.02 -20.89 -1.53
N PRO A 70 2.01 -19.58 -1.82
CA PRO A 70 0.79 -18.84 -2.11
C PRO A 70 0.10 -19.33 -3.37
N ALA A 71 -1.22 -19.50 -3.31
CA ALA A 71 -2.08 -19.90 -4.43
C ALA A 71 -2.82 -18.70 -5.04
N VAL A 72 -3.24 -18.82 -6.30
CA VAL A 72 -4.11 -17.82 -6.94
C VAL A 72 -5.42 -17.70 -6.15
N PHE A 73 -5.71 -16.50 -5.70
CA PHE A 73 -6.91 -16.16 -4.93
C PHE A 73 -7.95 -15.44 -5.78
N LEU A 74 -7.51 -14.53 -6.66
CA LEU A 74 -8.37 -13.72 -7.51
C LEU A 74 -7.69 -13.44 -8.84
N LYS A 75 -8.37 -13.77 -9.96
CA LYS A 75 -7.87 -13.54 -11.32
C LYS A 75 -9.07 -13.35 -12.28
N PRO A 76 -9.17 -12.20 -13.00
CA PRO A 76 -8.32 -11.01 -12.86
C PRO A 76 -8.52 -10.30 -11.51
N SER A 77 -7.58 -9.42 -11.11
CA SER A 77 -7.70 -8.64 -9.87
C SER A 77 -7.91 -7.13 -10.12
N GLY A 78 -7.50 -6.63 -11.27
CA GLY A 78 -7.51 -5.19 -11.60
C GLY A 78 -8.55 -4.77 -12.63
N THR A 79 -9.28 -5.71 -13.21
CA THR A 79 -10.27 -5.48 -14.27
C THR A 79 -11.46 -6.44 -14.14
N ASP A 80 -12.56 -6.16 -14.86
CA ASP A 80 -13.72 -7.06 -14.86
C ASP A 80 -13.50 -8.28 -15.77
N GLU A 81 -12.62 -8.18 -16.77
CA GLU A 81 -12.32 -9.20 -17.76
C GLU A 81 -10.82 -9.46 -17.83
N PRO A 82 -10.38 -10.65 -18.19
CA PRO A 82 -8.97 -10.94 -18.46
C PRO A 82 -8.41 -9.96 -19.49
N SER A 83 -7.28 -9.35 -19.18
CA SER A 83 -6.62 -8.36 -20.04
C SER A 83 -5.13 -8.28 -19.72
N ASP A 84 -4.38 -7.63 -20.60
CA ASP A 84 -2.96 -7.29 -20.39
C ASP A 84 -2.77 -6.05 -19.49
N LEU A 85 -3.87 -5.51 -18.94
CA LEU A 85 -3.84 -4.39 -18.03
C LEU A 85 -3.37 -4.84 -16.64
N GLN A 86 -2.84 -3.91 -15.87
CA GLN A 86 -2.35 -4.16 -14.52
C GLN A 86 -3.48 -4.59 -13.57
N GLY A 87 -3.11 -5.38 -12.58
CA GLY A 87 -3.99 -5.88 -11.55
C GLY A 87 -4.37 -4.87 -10.48
N SER A 88 -4.86 -5.39 -9.37
CA SER A 88 -4.99 -4.64 -8.13
C SER A 88 -3.62 -4.28 -7.58
N ASN A 89 -3.55 -3.17 -6.81
CA ASN A 89 -2.43 -2.80 -5.97
C ASN A 89 -2.83 -2.94 -4.50
N GLY A 90 -3.19 -1.88 -3.79
CA GLY A 90 -3.61 -1.91 -2.41
C GLY A 90 -4.89 -2.71 -2.17
N LEU A 91 -4.94 -3.40 -1.03
CA LEU A 91 -6.04 -4.21 -0.59
C LEU A 91 -6.45 -3.82 0.83
N ALA A 92 -7.76 -3.84 1.12
CA ALA A 92 -8.28 -3.68 2.47
C ALA A 92 -9.52 -4.56 2.67
N VAL A 93 -9.83 -4.88 3.93
CA VAL A 93 -11.04 -5.64 4.29
C VAL A 93 -11.93 -4.74 5.14
N ASP A 94 -13.18 -4.60 4.75
CA ASP A 94 -14.15 -3.80 5.49
C ASP A 94 -14.68 -4.54 6.74
N GLY A 95 -15.42 -3.81 7.59
CA GLY A 95 -16.00 -4.37 8.81
C GLY A 95 -17.02 -5.50 8.59
N LYS A 96 -17.43 -5.76 7.35
CA LYS A 96 -18.32 -6.86 6.94
C LYS A 96 -17.54 -8.04 6.33
N GLY A 97 -16.21 -7.93 6.23
CA GLY A 97 -15.34 -8.95 5.64
C GLY A 97 -15.28 -8.91 4.11
N ASN A 98 -15.72 -7.83 3.46
CA ASN A 98 -15.57 -7.66 2.03
C ASN A 98 -14.16 -7.17 1.68
N LEU A 99 -13.58 -7.73 0.62
CA LEU A 99 -12.30 -7.30 0.10
C LEU A 99 -12.50 -6.11 -0.86
N LEU A 100 -11.86 -4.98 -0.55
CA LEU A 100 -11.77 -3.80 -1.38
C LEU A 100 -10.39 -3.74 -2.04
N LEU A 101 -10.34 -3.25 -3.28
CA LEU A 101 -9.13 -3.23 -4.09
C LEU A 101 -8.96 -1.87 -4.80
N CYS A 102 -7.74 -1.39 -4.81
CA CYS A 102 -7.30 -0.37 -5.76
C CYS A 102 -6.97 -1.06 -7.08
N GLN A 103 -7.80 -0.88 -8.11
CA GLN A 103 -7.69 -1.57 -9.39
C GLN A 103 -7.03 -0.67 -10.44
N HIS A 104 -5.73 -0.89 -10.73
CA HIS A 104 -4.97 -0.10 -11.69
C HIS A 104 -5.56 -0.18 -13.10
N GLY A 105 -5.81 -1.40 -13.59
CA GLY A 105 -6.32 -1.61 -14.95
C GLY A 105 -7.66 -0.93 -15.21
N ALA A 106 -8.57 -0.99 -14.25
CA ALA A 106 -9.88 -0.33 -14.34
C ALA A 106 -9.88 1.13 -13.83
N ARG A 107 -8.76 1.61 -13.26
CA ARG A 107 -8.61 2.97 -12.72
C ARG A 107 -9.71 3.32 -11.70
N ARG A 108 -9.92 2.43 -10.72
CA ARG A 108 -11.03 2.57 -9.75
C ARG A 108 -10.70 1.95 -8.39
N VAL A 109 -11.49 2.30 -7.39
CA VAL A 109 -11.65 1.49 -6.19
C VAL A 109 -12.84 0.57 -6.41
N GLY A 110 -12.66 -0.74 -6.19
CA GLY A 110 -13.68 -1.77 -6.36
C GLY A 110 -13.82 -2.68 -5.15
N GLN A 111 -14.95 -3.36 -5.05
CA GLN A 111 -15.21 -4.42 -4.09
C GLN A 111 -15.25 -5.76 -4.83
N SER A 112 -14.52 -6.75 -4.34
CA SER A 112 -14.60 -8.11 -4.88
C SER A 112 -15.96 -8.74 -4.54
N LEU A 113 -16.59 -9.35 -5.55
CA LEU A 113 -17.78 -10.18 -5.41
C LEU A 113 -17.44 -11.69 -5.51
N GLY A 114 -16.15 -12.01 -5.62
CA GLY A 114 -15.67 -13.36 -5.94
C GLY A 114 -15.60 -13.63 -7.45
N ASP A 115 -14.91 -14.70 -7.83
CA ASP A 115 -14.81 -15.22 -9.21
C ASP A 115 -14.42 -14.15 -10.26
N GLY A 116 -13.53 -13.22 -9.90
CA GLY A 116 -13.08 -12.16 -10.79
C GLY A 116 -14.13 -11.09 -11.09
N LYS A 117 -15.25 -11.07 -10.37
CA LYS A 117 -16.29 -10.06 -10.49
C LYS A 117 -16.13 -8.96 -9.45
N PHE A 118 -16.49 -7.73 -9.84
CA PHE A 118 -16.31 -6.57 -8.97
C PHE A 118 -17.54 -5.66 -9.01
N LYS A 119 -17.79 -5.02 -7.86
CA LYS A 119 -18.66 -3.86 -7.76
C LYS A 119 -17.80 -2.61 -7.77
N PRO A 120 -17.91 -1.70 -8.76
CA PRO A 120 -17.26 -0.41 -8.72
C PRO A 120 -17.75 0.41 -7.52
N LEU A 121 -16.84 1.02 -6.77
CA LEU A 121 -17.16 1.90 -5.65
C LEU A 121 -16.84 3.36 -5.96
N ALA A 122 -15.67 3.64 -6.53
CA ALA A 122 -15.26 4.96 -6.98
C ALA A 122 -14.53 4.84 -8.32
N THR A 123 -14.99 5.55 -9.35
CA THR A 123 -14.46 5.48 -10.73
C THR A 123 -13.98 6.82 -11.25
N THR A 124 -14.53 7.91 -10.74
CA THR A 124 -14.26 9.28 -11.20
C THR A 124 -14.30 10.26 -10.04
N PHE A 125 -13.60 11.38 -10.23
CA PHE A 125 -13.74 12.57 -9.43
C PHE A 125 -13.99 13.78 -10.36
N GLU A 126 -15.06 14.54 -10.12
CA GLU A 126 -15.50 15.68 -10.97
C GLU A 126 -15.60 15.31 -12.45
N GLY A 127 -16.13 14.12 -12.75
CA GLY A 127 -16.35 13.62 -14.12
C GLY A 127 -15.10 13.11 -14.83
N ARG A 128 -13.91 13.18 -14.22
CA ARG A 128 -12.66 12.69 -14.77
C ARG A 128 -12.26 11.39 -14.09
N LYS A 129 -11.73 10.43 -14.84
CA LYS A 129 -11.21 9.18 -14.26
C LYS A 129 -10.05 9.45 -13.32
N PHE A 130 -9.91 8.60 -12.30
CA PHE A 130 -8.71 8.57 -11.47
C PHE A 130 -7.47 8.27 -12.30
N ASN A 131 -6.30 8.60 -11.77
CA ASN A 131 -5.03 8.20 -12.38
C ASN A 131 -4.89 6.67 -12.32
N SER A 132 -4.58 6.15 -11.17
CA SER A 132 -4.55 4.72 -10.86
C SER A 132 -4.57 4.54 -9.34
N PRO A 133 -5.77 4.43 -8.72
CA PRO A 133 -5.86 4.23 -7.27
C PRO A 133 -4.87 3.19 -6.78
N ASN A 134 -4.06 3.55 -5.76
CA ASN A 134 -2.87 2.78 -5.39
C ASN A 134 -3.05 2.04 -4.07
N ASP A 135 -3.27 2.72 -2.94
CA ASP A 135 -3.53 2.08 -1.64
C ASP A 135 -4.76 2.71 -0.97
N LEU A 136 -5.35 2.00 -0.01
CA LEU A 136 -6.59 2.41 0.63
C LEU A 136 -6.63 2.02 2.12
N ALA A 137 -7.33 2.86 2.90
CA ALA A 137 -7.62 2.63 4.30
C ALA A 137 -9.12 2.86 4.56
N ILE A 138 -9.73 2.02 5.39
CA ILE A 138 -11.16 2.05 5.68
C ILE A 138 -11.37 2.61 7.08
N ALA A 139 -12.16 3.69 7.19
CA ALA A 139 -12.53 4.29 8.45
C ALA A 139 -13.64 3.49 9.17
N ALA A 140 -13.80 3.71 10.47
CA ALA A 140 -14.82 3.04 11.28
C ALA A 140 -16.26 3.36 10.83
N ASP A 141 -16.47 4.54 10.21
CA ASP A 141 -17.75 4.94 9.60
C ASP A 141 -18.02 4.28 8.24
N GLY A 142 -17.10 3.45 7.74
CA GLY A 142 -17.17 2.80 6.43
C GLY A 142 -16.67 3.67 5.27
N SER A 143 -16.23 4.89 5.52
CA SER A 143 -15.57 5.71 4.49
C SER A 143 -14.23 5.09 4.09
N VAL A 144 -13.85 5.23 2.81
CA VAL A 144 -12.59 4.72 2.26
C VAL A 144 -11.72 5.89 1.86
N TYR A 145 -10.53 5.98 2.44
CA TYR A 145 -9.49 6.92 2.04
C TYR A 145 -8.53 6.21 1.09
N PHE A 146 -8.17 6.82 -0.03
CA PHE A 146 -7.28 6.20 -1.00
C PHE A 146 -6.39 7.22 -1.71
N THR A 147 -5.25 6.74 -2.18
CA THR A 147 -4.26 7.51 -2.95
C THR A 147 -4.40 7.22 -4.43
N ASP A 148 -4.09 8.24 -5.27
CA ASP A 148 -4.28 8.16 -6.72
C ASP A 148 -3.07 8.72 -7.51
N PRO A 149 -1.88 8.13 -7.37
CA PRO A 149 -0.73 8.44 -8.21
C PRO A 149 -0.87 7.79 -9.59
N PRO A 150 -0.06 8.17 -10.60
CA PRO A 150 -0.19 7.66 -11.96
C PRO A 150 0.61 6.38 -12.26
N TYR A 151 1.05 5.61 -11.24
CA TYR A 151 1.94 4.45 -11.44
C TYR A 151 1.32 3.35 -12.30
N GLY A 152 0.01 3.13 -12.15
CA GLY A 152 -0.73 2.08 -12.83
C GLY A 152 -1.48 2.54 -14.07
N LEU A 153 -1.19 3.72 -14.60
CA LEU A 153 -1.80 4.18 -15.86
C LEU A 153 -1.42 3.21 -16.99
N PRO A 154 -2.41 2.67 -17.72
CA PRO A 154 -2.15 1.81 -18.86
C PRO A 154 -1.24 2.51 -19.89
N LYS A 155 -0.35 1.74 -20.52
CA LYS A 155 0.58 2.27 -21.54
C LYS A 155 -0.17 3.05 -22.62
N GLY A 156 0.27 4.27 -22.89
CA GLY A 156 -0.33 5.17 -23.89
C GLY A 156 -1.55 5.94 -23.39
N GLN A 157 -2.08 5.69 -22.21
CA GLN A 157 -3.11 6.52 -21.61
C GLN A 157 -2.50 7.72 -20.89
N LYS A 158 -3.20 8.85 -20.96
CA LYS A 158 -2.85 10.06 -20.22
C LYS A 158 -3.69 10.17 -18.96
N ALA A 159 -3.09 10.76 -17.92
CA ALA A 159 -3.84 11.18 -16.73
C ALA A 159 -4.94 12.18 -17.15
N GLU A 160 -6.14 11.99 -16.61
CA GLU A 160 -7.24 12.95 -16.77
C GLU A 160 -7.25 13.95 -15.62
N GLN A 161 -6.72 13.55 -14.44
CA GLN A 161 -6.44 14.44 -13.32
C GLN A 161 -5.07 15.10 -13.55
N ASP A 162 -4.95 16.39 -13.24
CA ASP A 162 -3.71 17.18 -13.37
C ASP A 162 -2.86 17.18 -12.09
N PHE A 163 -3.23 16.35 -11.12
CA PHE A 163 -2.56 16.18 -9.83
C PHE A 163 -2.61 14.72 -9.35
N HIS A 164 -1.84 14.42 -8.31
CA HIS A 164 -1.89 13.16 -7.59
C HIS A 164 -2.75 13.36 -6.35
N GLY A 165 -3.95 12.77 -6.35
CA GLY A 165 -4.92 13.01 -5.30
C GLY A 165 -4.83 12.05 -4.13
N VAL A 166 -5.24 12.52 -2.97
CA VAL A 166 -5.72 11.71 -1.85
C VAL A 166 -7.21 11.99 -1.71
N TYR A 167 -8.03 10.96 -1.72
CA TYR A 167 -9.47 11.08 -1.76
C TYR A 167 -10.15 10.35 -0.61
N LYS A 168 -11.38 10.79 -0.30
CA LYS A 168 -12.32 10.09 0.56
C LYS A 168 -13.54 9.69 -0.26
N LEU A 169 -13.88 8.40 -0.25
CA LEU A 169 -15.15 7.85 -0.68
C LEU A 169 -16.01 7.66 0.57
N ALA A 170 -17.08 8.41 0.70
CA ALA A 170 -18.04 8.28 1.78
C ALA A 170 -18.98 7.07 1.57
N ALA A 171 -19.63 6.62 2.63
CA ALA A 171 -20.54 5.46 2.58
C ALA A 171 -21.73 5.65 1.64
N ASP A 172 -22.13 6.89 1.35
CA ASP A 172 -23.17 7.25 0.38
C ASP A 172 -22.69 7.24 -1.09
N GLY A 173 -21.41 6.94 -1.32
CA GLY A 173 -20.77 6.91 -2.63
C GLY A 173 -20.19 8.23 -3.10
N LYS A 174 -20.27 9.30 -2.31
CA LYS A 174 -19.69 10.60 -2.64
C LYS A 174 -18.17 10.55 -2.50
N VAL A 175 -17.46 10.97 -3.56
CA VAL A 175 -16.02 11.16 -3.55
C VAL A 175 -15.67 12.62 -3.29
N THR A 176 -14.75 12.87 -2.36
CA THR A 176 -14.23 14.20 -2.06
C THR A 176 -12.70 14.17 -2.09
N LEU A 177 -12.09 15.27 -2.53
CA LEU A 177 -10.64 15.44 -2.48
C LEU A 177 -10.24 15.81 -1.05
N VAL A 178 -9.33 15.02 -0.48
CA VAL A 178 -8.71 15.29 0.82
C VAL A 178 -7.48 16.17 0.63
N SER A 179 -6.59 15.81 -0.30
CA SER A 179 -5.37 16.59 -0.55
C SER A 179 -4.84 16.37 -1.97
N LYS A 180 -4.27 17.42 -2.55
CA LYS A 180 -3.41 17.39 -3.75
C LYS A 180 -2.03 17.99 -3.49
N ALA A 181 -1.73 18.28 -2.22
CA ALA A 181 -0.47 18.90 -1.83
C ALA A 181 0.71 17.92 -1.82
N VAL A 182 0.42 16.61 -1.76
CA VAL A 182 1.43 15.54 -1.72
C VAL A 182 1.66 15.03 -3.13
N LYS A 183 2.89 15.18 -3.64
CA LYS A 183 3.30 14.53 -4.89
C LYS A 183 3.65 13.06 -4.60
N TRP A 184 3.21 12.17 -5.49
CA TRP A 184 3.52 10.74 -5.40
C TRP A 184 3.04 10.09 -4.08
N PRO A 185 1.77 10.36 -3.63
CA PRO A 185 1.21 9.65 -2.50
C PRO A 185 1.11 8.16 -2.85
N ASN A 186 1.44 7.28 -1.89
CA ASN A 186 1.46 5.84 -2.09
C ASN A 186 0.71 5.16 -0.95
N GLY A 187 1.38 4.48 -0.03
CA GLY A 187 0.74 3.83 1.11
C GLY A 187 -0.06 4.81 1.97
N ILE A 188 -1.20 4.36 2.49
CA ILE A 188 -2.11 5.15 3.29
C ILE A 188 -2.60 4.37 4.50
N ALA A 189 -2.69 5.02 5.65
CA ALA A 189 -3.32 4.47 6.85
C ALA A 189 -4.00 5.57 7.67
N LEU A 190 -5.03 5.20 8.42
CA LEU A 190 -5.71 6.10 9.36
C LEU A 190 -5.08 5.97 10.75
N SER A 191 -4.95 7.09 11.47
CA SER A 191 -4.55 7.05 12.87
C SER A 191 -5.54 6.24 13.71
N ARG A 192 -5.07 5.71 14.84
CA ARG A 192 -5.89 4.89 15.74
C ARG A 192 -7.16 5.61 16.21
N ASP A 193 -7.08 6.90 16.48
CA ASP A 193 -8.22 7.74 16.87
C ASP A 193 -9.09 8.19 15.69
N GLN A 194 -8.76 7.74 14.47
CA GLN A 194 -9.49 8.05 13.23
C GLN A 194 -9.57 9.53 12.89
N LYS A 195 -8.59 10.35 13.34
CA LYS A 195 -8.58 11.81 13.10
C LYS A 195 -7.57 12.24 12.07
N GLN A 196 -6.61 11.39 11.73
CA GLN A 196 -5.51 11.71 10.82
C GLN A 196 -5.29 10.63 9.76
N VAL A 197 -4.74 11.06 8.64
CA VAL A 197 -4.32 10.21 7.52
C VAL A 197 -2.79 10.25 7.42
N TYR A 198 -2.15 9.11 7.55
CA TYR A 198 -0.73 8.91 7.28
C TYR A 198 -0.53 8.52 5.81
N LEU A 199 0.49 9.08 5.18
CA LEU A 199 0.81 8.88 3.78
C LEU A 199 2.30 8.56 3.63
N ALA A 200 2.61 7.46 2.97
CA ALA A 200 3.94 7.23 2.42
C ALA A 200 4.07 8.01 1.11
N VAL A 201 5.19 8.69 0.93
CA VAL A 201 5.47 9.55 -0.22
C VAL A 201 6.65 8.99 -0.99
N SER A 202 6.40 8.51 -2.21
CA SER A 202 7.40 7.88 -3.08
C SER A 202 8.17 8.88 -3.95
N ASP A 203 8.15 10.17 -3.61
CA ASP A 203 8.95 11.18 -4.33
C ASP A 203 10.44 10.81 -4.25
N SER A 204 11.03 10.55 -5.40
CA SER A 204 12.43 10.12 -5.48
C SER A 204 13.43 11.15 -4.95
N ALA A 205 13.06 12.43 -4.98
CA ALA A 205 13.86 13.54 -4.46
C ALA A 205 13.62 13.81 -2.98
N ASN A 206 12.48 13.38 -2.43
CA ASN A 206 12.11 13.61 -1.03
C ASN A 206 11.17 12.51 -0.51
N THR A 207 11.69 11.29 -0.42
CA THR A 207 10.92 10.16 0.12
C THR A 207 10.73 10.29 1.63
N ARG A 208 9.48 10.14 2.10
CA ARG A 208 9.10 10.43 3.48
C ARG A 208 7.75 9.84 3.87
N VAL A 209 7.43 9.90 5.15
CA VAL A 209 6.07 9.70 5.68
C VAL A 209 5.53 11.04 6.14
N THR A 210 4.32 11.38 5.72
CA THR A 210 3.59 12.59 6.14
C THR A 210 2.30 12.21 6.86
N VAL A 211 1.71 13.16 7.56
CA VAL A 211 0.38 13.03 8.18
C VAL A 211 -0.40 14.32 7.98
N CYS A 212 -1.70 14.20 7.76
CA CYS A 212 -2.64 15.33 7.73
C CYS A 212 -3.94 14.97 8.46
N ASP A 213 -4.77 15.96 8.72
CA ASP A 213 -6.13 15.73 9.21
C ASP A 213 -7.00 15.07 8.13
N LEU A 214 -8.18 14.55 8.50
CA LEU A 214 -9.07 13.85 7.57
C LEU A 214 -9.59 14.73 6.41
N ASP A 215 -9.52 16.05 6.55
CA ASP A 215 -9.86 17.04 5.52
C ASP A 215 -8.64 17.53 4.72
N GLY A 216 -7.46 17.00 5.02
CA GLY A 216 -6.20 17.39 4.37
C GLY A 216 -5.49 18.56 5.04
N GLY A 217 -6.04 19.14 6.10
CA GLY A 217 -5.41 20.20 6.90
C GLY A 217 -4.21 19.72 7.69
N ASN A 218 -3.42 20.66 8.22
CA ASN A 218 -2.28 20.40 9.11
C ASN A 218 -1.26 19.39 8.56
N LEU A 219 -1.04 19.38 7.24
CA LEU A 219 -0.07 18.48 6.58
C LEU A 219 1.34 18.75 7.11
N ARG A 220 1.99 17.71 7.61
CA ARG A 220 3.36 17.76 8.14
C ARG A 220 4.12 16.46 7.92
N ASP A 221 5.43 16.53 7.85
CA ASP A 221 6.28 15.35 7.81
C ASP A 221 6.36 14.70 9.19
N VAL A 222 6.27 13.36 9.22
CA VAL A 222 6.48 12.52 10.41
C VAL A 222 7.90 11.97 10.39
N PHE A 223 8.34 11.51 9.22
CA PHE A 223 9.68 10.95 9.04
C PHE A 223 10.19 11.23 7.64
N VAL A 224 11.38 11.82 7.53
CA VAL A 224 12.06 12.05 6.24
C VAL A 224 13.07 10.93 6.02
N ALA A 225 12.76 10.03 5.07
CA ALA A 225 13.60 8.87 4.75
C ALA A 225 14.71 9.20 3.72
N GLN A 226 14.70 10.38 3.12
CA GLN A 226 15.68 10.78 2.11
C GLN A 226 17.14 10.67 2.56
N PRO A 227 17.53 10.95 3.83
CA PRO A 227 18.90 10.71 4.28
C PRO A 227 19.35 9.26 4.16
N LEU A 228 18.47 8.28 4.44
CA LEU A 228 18.79 6.85 4.29
C LEU A 228 19.06 6.50 2.82
N LYS A 229 18.25 7.05 1.91
CA LYS A 229 18.47 6.88 0.47
C LYS A 229 19.78 7.50 -0.01
N LYS A 230 20.11 8.71 0.47
CA LYS A 230 21.38 9.37 0.17
C LYS A 230 22.58 8.61 0.73
N ALA A 231 22.40 7.85 1.81
CA ALA A 231 23.41 6.95 2.37
C ALA A 231 23.57 5.62 1.58
N GLY A 232 22.89 5.48 0.43
CA GLY A 232 23.04 4.34 -0.48
C GLY A 232 22.00 3.23 -0.29
N ARG A 233 21.04 3.37 0.62
CA ARG A 233 19.96 2.38 0.75
C ARG A 233 19.01 2.47 -0.43
N PRO A 234 18.71 1.37 -1.14
CA PRO A 234 17.82 1.37 -2.30
C PRO A 234 16.35 1.56 -1.89
N GLY A 235 15.51 2.01 -2.83
CA GLY A 235 14.07 2.14 -2.64
C GLY A 235 13.62 3.52 -2.13
N GLY A 236 12.38 3.57 -1.68
CA GLY A 236 11.70 4.76 -1.13
C GLY A 236 10.50 4.33 -0.30
N CYS A 237 9.85 5.28 0.38
CA CYS A 237 8.61 5.00 1.10
C CYS A 237 7.51 4.60 0.09
N ASP A 238 6.84 3.48 0.36
CA ASP A 238 5.86 2.86 -0.52
C ASP A 238 4.63 2.41 0.29
N GLY A 239 4.39 1.11 0.50
CA GLY A 239 3.32 0.63 1.35
C GLY A 239 3.46 1.07 2.81
N LEU A 240 2.34 1.29 3.50
CA LEU A 240 2.30 1.76 4.89
C LEU A 240 1.14 1.11 5.65
N LYS A 241 1.42 0.66 6.87
CA LYS A 241 0.41 0.16 7.82
C LYS A 241 0.73 0.68 9.23
N LEU A 242 -0.29 0.78 10.07
CA LEU A 242 -0.13 1.05 11.50
C LEU A 242 -0.45 -0.19 12.32
N ASP A 243 0.29 -0.41 13.41
CA ASP A 243 -0.05 -1.40 14.40
C ASP A 243 -1.07 -0.87 15.44
N ALA A 244 -1.45 -1.71 16.40
CA ALA A 244 -2.44 -1.37 17.41
C ALA A 244 -1.99 -0.23 18.36
N GLU A 245 -0.69 -0.02 18.50
CA GLU A 245 -0.08 1.04 19.31
C GLU A 245 0.12 2.33 18.50
N GLY A 246 -0.12 2.28 17.16
CA GLY A 246 0.07 3.40 16.24
C GLY A 246 1.50 3.52 15.72
N ASN A 247 2.35 2.52 15.92
CA ASN A 247 3.66 2.50 15.26
C ASN A 247 3.48 2.34 13.75
N ILE A 248 4.36 2.96 13.00
CA ILE A 248 4.29 3.02 11.54
C ILE A 248 5.23 1.97 10.97
N TRP A 249 4.67 1.06 10.18
CA TRP A 249 5.40 0.06 9.41
C TRP A 249 5.30 0.46 7.94
N THR A 250 6.39 0.91 7.36
CA THR A 250 6.41 1.36 5.96
C THR A 250 7.59 0.77 5.22
N THR A 251 7.37 0.31 3.99
CA THR A 251 8.51 0.09 3.12
C THR A 251 9.24 1.40 2.89
N GLY A 252 10.56 1.33 2.79
CA GLY A 252 11.40 2.51 2.68
C GLY A 252 12.80 2.18 2.18
N PRO A 253 13.73 3.15 2.18
CA PRO A 253 15.10 2.89 1.76
C PRO A 253 15.76 1.79 2.60
N GLY A 254 16.05 0.65 1.96
CA GLY A 254 16.71 -0.51 2.55
C GLY A 254 15.78 -1.67 2.94
N GLY A 255 14.47 -1.45 3.09
CA GLY A 255 13.55 -2.51 3.53
C GLY A 255 12.29 -1.97 4.18
N VAL A 256 11.80 -2.58 5.26
CA VAL A 256 10.66 -2.10 6.04
C VAL A 256 11.19 -1.29 7.22
N LEU A 257 10.85 -0.01 7.28
CA LEU A 257 11.17 0.90 8.38
C LEU A 257 10.07 0.80 9.45
N ILE A 258 10.47 0.74 10.71
CA ILE A 258 9.57 0.70 11.87
C ILE A 258 9.77 1.99 12.65
N LEU A 259 8.71 2.79 12.73
CA LEU A 259 8.75 4.11 13.36
C LEU A 259 7.76 4.15 14.53
N SER A 260 8.10 4.90 15.58
CA SER A 260 7.12 5.22 16.62
C SER A 260 6.02 6.13 16.07
N PRO A 261 4.88 6.30 16.78
CA PRO A 261 3.84 7.24 16.38
C PRO A 261 4.32 8.69 16.22
N GLN A 262 5.43 9.07 16.88
CA GLN A 262 6.06 10.38 16.79
C GLN A 262 7.11 10.47 15.66
N GLY A 263 7.31 9.39 14.89
CA GLY A 263 8.25 9.35 13.77
C GLY A 263 9.70 9.03 14.17
N LYS A 264 9.97 8.55 15.40
CA LYS A 264 11.29 8.06 15.76
C LYS A 264 11.56 6.73 15.06
N HIS A 265 12.68 6.60 14.36
CA HIS A 265 13.09 5.37 13.70
C HIS A 265 13.57 4.35 14.75
N LEU A 266 12.79 3.29 14.95
CA LEU A 266 13.05 2.26 15.96
C LEU A 266 13.96 1.16 15.42
N GLY A 267 13.83 0.85 14.15
CA GLY A 267 14.62 -0.15 13.45
C GLY A 267 14.10 -0.45 12.06
N SER A 268 14.72 -1.42 11.41
CA SER A 268 14.38 -1.82 10.03
C SER A 268 14.45 -3.34 9.86
N ILE A 269 13.61 -3.88 8.99
CA ILE A 269 13.78 -5.22 8.41
C ILE A 269 14.45 -5.00 7.04
N LEU A 270 15.70 -5.44 6.90
CA LEU A 270 16.56 -5.18 5.73
C LEU A 270 16.60 -6.39 4.81
#